data_b8cb357f1671be9b3810c85cf1431b4a
#
_entry.id   b8cb357f1671be9b3810c85cf1431b4a
#
_cell.length_a   1.000
_cell.length_b   1.000
_cell.length_c   1.000
_cell.angle_alpha   90.00
_cell.angle_beta   90.00
_cell.angle_gamma   90.00
#
_symmetry.space_group_name_H-M   'P 1'
#
loop_
_entity.id
_entity.type
_entity.pdbx_description
1 polymer ?
#
loop_
_entity_poly.entity_id
_entity_poly.type
_entity_poly.pdbx_seq_one_letter_code
_entity_poly.pdbx_strand_id
1 'polypeptide(L)' 'MLEEKVKTALEDFRSYLQADGGDVEFVSLSEDGVVSVKLIGACDGCPRAQMTIKNGIEAFLKREVPEVNSVIGI' A
#
# COMPACT_ATOMS: atom_id res chain seq x y z
N MET A 1 -16.28 -0.64 -7.40
CA MET A 1 -16.30 -0.67 -5.93
C MET A 1 -14.97 -0.16 -5.39
N LEU A 2 -14.97 0.35 -4.18
CA LEU A 2 -13.77 0.93 -3.59
C LEU A 2 -12.62 -0.07 -3.51
N GLU A 3 -12.91 -1.29 -3.10
CA GLU A 3 -11.88 -2.33 -2.97
C GLU A 3 -11.17 -2.58 -4.30
N GLU A 4 -11.91 -2.64 -5.40
CA GLU A 4 -11.31 -2.85 -6.71
C GLU A 4 -10.42 -1.70 -7.13
N LYS A 5 -10.84 -0.47 -6.83
CA LYS A 5 -10.03 0.71 -7.12
C LYS A 5 -8.73 0.67 -6.34
N VAL A 6 -8.81 0.29 -5.06
CA VAL A 6 -7.62 0.17 -4.21
C VAL A 6 -6.69 -0.91 -4.74
N LYS A 7 -7.24 -2.06 -5.10
CA LYS A 7 -6.42 -3.16 -5.65
C LYS A 7 -5.72 -2.75 -6.93
N THR A 8 -6.43 -2.05 -7.82
CA THR A 8 -5.82 -1.59 -9.07
C THR A 8 -4.69 -0.61 -8.81
N ALA A 9 -4.90 0.33 -7.89
CA ALA A 9 -3.86 1.29 -7.53
C ALA A 9 -2.65 0.58 -6.90
N LEU A 10 -2.89 -0.40 -6.04
CA LEU A 10 -1.80 -1.17 -5.45
C LEU A 10 -1.01 -1.95 -6.49
N GLU A 11 -1.68 -2.50 -7.50
CA GLU A 11 -0.98 -3.20 -8.58
C GLU A 11 0.02 -2.29 -9.28
N ASP A 12 -0.36 -1.05 -9.52
CA ASP A 12 0.55 -0.06 -10.12
C ASP A 12 1.73 0.21 -9.18
N PHE A 13 1.47 0.33 -7.90
CA PHE A 13 2.54 0.59 -6.93
C PHE A 13 3.45 -0.62 -6.76
N ARG A 14 2.92 -1.82 -6.90
CA ARG A 14 3.71 -3.04 -6.80
C ARG A 14 4.85 -3.07 -7.80
N SER A 15 4.61 -2.55 -9.01
CA SER A 15 5.65 -2.50 -10.03
C SER A 15 6.88 -1.71 -9.55
N TYR A 16 6.67 -0.62 -8.84
CA TYR A 16 7.77 0.16 -8.28
C TYR A 16 8.53 -0.63 -7.23
N LEU A 17 7.81 -1.31 -6.34
CA LEU A 17 8.44 -2.09 -5.28
C LEU A 17 9.18 -3.30 -5.83
N GLN A 18 8.61 -3.96 -6.82
CA GLN A 18 9.23 -5.13 -7.43
C GLN A 18 10.54 -4.77 -8.11
N ALA A 19 10.63 -3.59 -8.67
CA ALA A 19 11.88 -3.11 -9.28
C ALA A 19 13.01 -3.00 -8.24
N ASP A 20 12.65 -2.75 -6.97
CA ASP A 20 13.61 -2.67 -5.86
C ASP A 20 13.74 -3.99 -5.10
N GLY A 21 13.10 -5.04 -5.59
CA GLY A 21 13.15 -6.35 -4.92
C GLY A 21 12.11 -6.54 -3.84
N GLY A 22 11.17 -5.62 -3.69
CA GLY A 22 10.09 -5.74 -2.72
C GLY A 22 8.74 -5.95 -3.36
N ASP A 23 7.71 -6.00 -2.53
CA ASP A 23 6.33 -6.14 -3.00
C ASP A 23 5.39 -5.66 -1.90
N VAL A 24 4.12 -5.51 -2.27
CA VAL A 24 3.06 -5.18 -1.32
C VAL A 24 1.84 -6.01 -1.64
N GLU A 25 1.16 -6.47 -0.60
CA GLU A 25 -0.02 -7.31 -0.77
C GLU A 25 -1.21 -6.65 -0.09
N PHE A 26 -2.34 -6.63 -0.79
CA PHE A 26 -3.59 -6.13 -0.22
C PHE A 26 -4.12 -7.16 0.79
N VAL A 27 -4.43 -6.70 1.99
CA VAL A 27 -4.96 -7.56 3.04
C VAL A 27 -6.46 -7.30 3.23
N SER A 28 -6.82 -6.06 3.50
CA SER A 28 -8.23 -5.73 3.73
C SER A 28 -8.47 -4.24 3.58
N LEU A 29 -9.74 -3.89 3.49
CA LEU A 29 -10.21 -2.51 3.43
C LEU A 29 -11.38 -2.38 4.40
N SER A 30 -11.25 -1.47 5.36
CA SER A 30 -12.31 -1.23 6.32
C SER A 30 -13.35 -0.26 5.76
N GLU A 31 -14.50 -0.20 6.43
CA GLU A 31 -15.57 0.71 6.05
C GLU A 31 -15.15 2.18 6.22
N ASP A 32 -14.19 2.44 7.09
CA ASP A 32 -13.68 3.78 7.34
C ASP A 32 -12.68 4.25 6.28
N GLY A 33 -12.38 3.39 5.31
CA GLY A 33 -11.41 3.72 4.29
C GLY A 33 -9.97 3.45 4.70
N VAL A 34 -9.76 2.60 5.69
CA VAL A 34 -8.42 2.19 6.11
C VAL A 34 -8.02 0.94 5.34
N VAL A 35 -6.92 1.05 4.61
CA VAL A 35 -6.39 -0.06 3.81
C VAL A 35 -5.28 -0.75 4.59
N SER A 36 -5.40 -2.05 4.75
CA SER A 36 -4.36 -2.87 5.39
C SER A 36 -3.55 -3.57 4.31
N VAL A 37 -2.25 -3.41 4.37
CA VAL A 37 -1.34 -4.02 3.39
C VAL A 37 -0.21 -4.73 4.12
N LYS A 38 0.40 -5.67 3.42
CA LYS A 38 1.57 -6.38 3.91
C LYS A 38 2.75 -6.10 3.00
N LEU A 39 3.82 -5.59 3.57
CA LEU A 39 5.05 -5.33 2.82
C LEU A 39 5.92 -6.59 2.84
N ILE A 40 6.49 -6.92 1.68
CA ILE A 40 7.24 -8.14 1.47
C ILE A 40 8.57 -7.79 0.81
N GLY A 41 9.58 -8.57 1.08
CA GLY A 41 10.85 -8.50 0.39
C GLY A 41 11.88 -7.60 1.05
N ALA A 42 12.58 -6.80 0.25
CA ALA A 42 13.73 -6.03 0.71
C ALA A 42 13.42 -5.03 1.82
N CYS A 43 12.17 -4.69 2.00
CA CYS A 43 11.73 -3.75 3.05
C CYS A 43 11.51 -4.44 4.39
N ASP A 44 11.52 -5.76 4.39
CA ASP A 44 11.28 -6.54 5.60
C ASP A 44 12.45 -6.36 6.57
N GLY A 45 12.13 -6.01 7.80
CA GLY A 45 13.15 -5.82 8.83
C GLY A 45 13.81 -4.46 8.84
N CYS A 46 13.40 -3.54 7.98
CA CYS A 46 13.94 -2.19 7.96
C CYS A 46 12.83 -1.18 8.32
N PRO A 47 12.74 -0.76 9.60
CA PRO A 47 11.65 0.11 10.03
C PRO A 47 11.53 1.42 9.25
N ARG A 48 12.66 2.05 8.94
CA ARG A 48 12.64 3.31 8.20
C ARG A 48 12.11 3.12 6.79
N ALA A 49 12.56 2.07 6.12
CA ALA A 49 12.10 1.78 4.77
C ALA A 49 10.62 1.45 4.77
N GLN A 50 10.14 0.70 5.76
CA GLN A 50 8.74 0.37 5.87
C GLN A 50 7.88 1.62 6.07
N MET A 51 8.32 2.54 6.91
CA MET A 51 7.59 3.79 7.13
C MET A 51 7.55 4.65 5.87
N THR A 52 8.67 4.76 5.18
CA THR A 52 8.76 5.53 3.95
C THR A 52 7.84 4.95 2.88
N ILE A 53 7.87 3.63 2.72
CA ILE A 53 7.04 2.94 1.74
C ILE A 53 5.57 3.05 2.12
N LYS A 54 5.25 2.87 3.39
CA LYS A 54 3.87 3.01 3.86
C LYS A 54 3.32 4.41 3.56
N ASN A 55 4.11 5.44 3.86
CA ASN A 55 3.70 6.81 3.59
C ASN A 55 3.54 7.06 2.09
N GLY A 56 4.42 6.48 1.29
CA GLY A 56 4.32 6.57 -0.16
C GLY A 56 3.07 5.89 -0.70
N ILE A 57 2.76 4.71 -0.18
CA ILE A 57 1.55 3.98 -0.56
C ILE A 57 0.31 4.77 -0.17
N GLU A 58 0.30 5.31 1.05
CA GLU A 58 -0.82 6.10 1.53
C GLU A 58 -1.07 7.32 0.66
N ALA A 59 -0.01 8.07 0.36
CA ALA A 59 -0.11 9.24 -0.51
C ALA A 59 -0.60 8.86 -1.91
N PHE A 60 -0.04 7.78 -2.45
CA PHE A 60 -0.43 7.28 -3.77
C PHE A 60 -1.90 6.86 -3.80
N LEU A 61 -2.32 6.07 -2.82
CA LEU A 61 -3.69 5.59 -2.76
C LEU A 61 -4.69 6.74 -2.55
N LYS A 62 -4.36 7.70 -1.70
CA LYS A 62 -5.24 8.85 -1.49
C LYS A 62 -5.39 9.67 -2.75
N ARG A 63 -4.33 9.75 -3.55
CA ARG A 63 -4.37 10.47 -4.81
C ARG A 63 -5.23 9.75 -5.85
N GLU A 64 -5.03 8.43 -5.98
CA GLU A 64 -5.75 7.63 -6.96
C GLU A 64 -7.17 7.30 -6.52
N VAL A 65 -7.35 7.09 -5.23
CA VAL A 65 -8.64 6.73 -4.64
C VAL A 65 -8.90 7.64 -3.46
N PRO A 66 -9.55 8.79 -3.68
CA PRO A 66 -9.78 9.78 -2.62
C PRO A 66 -10.56 9.24 -1.43
N GLU A 67 -11.31 8.17 -1.60
CA GLU A 67 -12.05 7.55 -0.52
C GLU A 67 -11.17 6.86 0.51
N VAL A 68 -9.92 6.60 0.16
CA VAL A 68 -8.97 6.01 1.12
C VAL A 68 -8.62 7.04 2.19
N ASN A 69 -8.80 6.66 3.43
CA ASN A 69 -8.54 7.54 4.57
C ASN A 69 -7.10 7.38 5.08
N SER A 70 -6.66 6.13 5.21
CA SER A 70 -5.28 5.85 5.63
C SER A 70 -4.87 4.46 5.18
N VAL A 71 -3.58 4.18 5.32
CA VAL A 71 -3.00 2.88 5.01
C VAL A 71 -2.19 2.41 6.21
N ILE A 72 -2.37 1.16 6.58
CA ILE A 72 -1.60 0.57 7.67
C ILE A 72 -0.81 -0.63 7.13
N GLY A 73 0.37 -0.82 7.69
CA GLY A 73 1.20 -1.98 7.37
C GLY A 73 1.04 -3.06 8.44
N ILE A 74 0.98 -4.29 7.99
CA ILE A 74 0.85 -5.44 8.88
C ILE A 74 2.17 -6.20 8.98
#